data_63990c984064b1e9be29d59f1d2b060a
#
_entry.id   63990c984064b1e9be29d59f1d2b060a
#
_cell.length_a   1.000
_cell.length_b   1.000
_cell.length_c   1.000
_cell.angle_alpha   90.00
_cell.angle_beta   90.00
_cell.angle_gamma   90.00
#
_symmetry.space_group_name_H-M   'P 1'
#
loop_
_entity.id
_entity.type
_entity.pdbx_description
1 polymer ?
#
loop_
_entity_poly.entity_id
_entity_poly.type
_entity_poly.pdbx_seq_one_letter_code
_entity_poly.pdbx_strand_id
1 'polypeptide(L)'
;MSRVYNFSAGPAVLPEEVLKEAAAEMLDYKGCGMSVMEMSHRSSVFQEIIETAEADIRDLMQIPDNYKVLFLQGGASQQFAMIPMNLMKNKVADYIVTGQWAKKAAKEAEKYGEVHVVASSEDKTFSYIPDCSDLEISEDADYVYICENNTIYGTKFKDFRIQKGRHWWQMCHPAFCSEPVDVSKYGDDLRRSS
;
A
#
# COMPACT_ATOMS: atom_id res chain seq x y z
N MET A 1 -0.06 -34.43 -9.86
CA MET A 1 -1.38 -33.82 -9.60
C MET A 1 -1.44 -32.51 -10.37
N SER A 2 -2.56 -32.22 -11.03
CA SER A 2 -2.74 -30.89 -11.66
C SER A 2 -3.05 -29.86 -10.56
N ARG A 3 -2.45 -28.67 -10.65
CA ARG A 3 -2.76 -27.57 -9.75
C ARG A 3 -4.18 -27.05 -10.03
N VAL A 4 -4.89 -26.65 -8.98
CA VAL A 4 -6.21 -26.03 -9.12
C VAL A 4 -6.08 -24.58 -9.58
N TYR A 5 -7.10 -24.08 -10.27
CA TYR A 5 -7.23 -22.65 -10.56
C TYR A 5 -7.68 -21.93 -9.28
N ASN A 6 -6.80 -21.14 -8.70
CA ASN A 6 -7.07 -20.36 -7.50
C ASN A 6 -7.18 -18.88 -7.82
N PHE A 7 -8.39 -18.33 -7.69
CA PHE A 7 -8.73 -16.93 -7.92
C PHE A 7 -9.08 -16.20 -6.60
N SER A 8 -8.60 -16.70 -5.46
CA SER A 8 -8.84 -16.04 -4.18
C SER A 8 -8.28 -14.61 -4.19
N ALA A 9 -9.02 -13.67 -3.62
CA ALA A 9 -8.59 -12.28 -3.48
C ALA A 9 -7.48 -12.18 -2.44
N GLY A 10 -6.28 -11.89 -2.90
CA GLY A 10 -5.05 -11.83 -2.11
C GLY A 10 -4.22 -13.12 -2.22
N PRO A 11 -4.57 -14.24 -1.56
CA PRO A 11 -3.77 -15.48 -1.63
C PRO A 11 -4.03 -16.25 -2.94
N ALA A 12 -3.71 -15.64 -4.06
CA ALA A 12 -3.90 -16.21 -5.40
C ALA A 12 -2.82 -17.25 -5.75
N VAL A 13 -2.93 -17.82 -6.94
CA VAL A 13 -1.92 -18.73 -7.48
C VAL A 13 -0.58 -17.99 -7.69
N LEU A 14 0.51 -18.61 -7.24
CA LEU A 14 1.87 -18.16 -7.55
C LEU A 14 2.41 -18.86 -8.80
N PRO A 15 3.33 -18.26 -9.56
CA PRO A 15 4.06 -18.93 -10.62
C PRO A 15 4.72 -20.20 -10.10
N GLU A 16 4.68 -21.28 -10.89
CA GLU A 16 5.21 -22.57 -10.45
C GLU A 16 6.73 -22.55 -10.30
N GLU A 17 7.41 -21.77 -11.14
CA GLU A 17 8.85 -21.55 -11.10
C GLU A 17 9.28 -20.97 -9.74
N VAL A 18 8.59 -19.94 -9.27
CA VAL A 18 8.84 -19.30 -7.96
C VAL A 18 8.66 -20.30 -6.82
N LEU A 19 7.64 -21.14 -6.89
CA LEU A 19 7.40 -22.17 -5.86
C LEU A 19 8.48 -23.27 -5.87
N LYS A 20 8.98 -23.66 -7.04
CA LYS A 20 10.08 -24.62 -7.17
C LYS A 20 11.38 -24.05 -6.63
N GLU A 21 11.70 -22.81 -6.95
CA GLU A 21 12.87 -22.12 -6.43
C GLU A 21 12.81 -21.99 -4.90
N ALA A 22 11.71 -21.49 -4.36
CA ALA A 22 11.50 -21.40 -2.92
C ALA A 22 11.60 -22.78 -2.21
N ALA A 23 11.09 -23.83 -2.83
CA ALA A 23 11.20 -25.19 -2.28
C ALA A 23 12.64 -25.74 -2.32
N ALA A 24 13.39 -25.43 -3.36
CA ALA A 24 14.79 -25.84 -3.48
C ALA A 24 15.70 -25.15 -2.46
N GLU A 25 15.41 -23.90 -2.15
CA GLU A 25 16.17 -23.07 -1.22
C GLU A 25 15.66 -23.13 0.23
N MET A 26 14.61 -23.91 0.50
CA MET A 26 13.95 -23.93 1.80
C MET A 26 14.86 -24.40 2.94
N LEU A 27 15.79 -25.31 2.69
CA LEU A 27 16.72 -25.82 3.70
C LEU A 27 18.08 -25.14 3.64
N ASP A 28 18.48 -24.67 2.48
CA ASP A 28 19.82 -24.12 2.24
C ASP A 28 19.78 -23.06 1.14
N TYR A 29 19.67 -21.81 1.51
CA TYR A 29 19.66 -20.70 0.58
C TYR A 29 21.03 -20.49 -0.02
N LYS A 30 21.18 -20.80 -1.33
CA LYS A 30 22.43 -20.61 -2.11
C LYS A 30 23.70 -21.16 -1.44
N GLY A 31 23.60 -22.24 -0.69
CA GLY A 31 24.75 -22.88 -0.04
C GLY A 31 25.24 -22.22 1.24
N CYS A 32 24.44 -21.32 1.85
CA CYS A 32 24.82 -20.66 3.10
C CYS A 32 24.57 -21.52 4.36
N GLY A 33 23.98 -22.73 4.21
CA GLY A 33 23.74 -23.68 5.28
C GLY A 33 22.51 -23.38 6.14
N MET A 34 21.63 -22.47 5.72
CA MET A 34 20.41 -22.15 6.44
C MET A 34 19.28 -21.65 5.52
N SER A 35 18.04 -21.79 5.98
CA SER A 35 16.87 -21.21 5.35
C SER A 35 16.85 -19.68 5.48
N VAL A 36 16.24 -18.99 4.51
CA VAL A 36 15.93 -17.56 4.63
C VAL A 36 15.11 -17.27 5.90
N MET A 37 14.22 -18.19 6.31
CA MET A 37 13.41 -18.04 7.51
C MET A 37 14.19 -18.08 8.82
N GLU A 38 15.44 -18.61 8.80
CA GLU A 38 16.32 -18.71 9.95
C GLU A 38 17.35 -17.60 10.02
N MET A 39 17.47 -16.77 8.95
CA MET A 39 18.46 -15.72 8.85
C MET A 39 18.14 -14.53 9.76
N SER A 40 19.19 -13.97 10.37
CA SER A 40 19.08 -12.65 10.95
C SER A 40 18.89 -11.60 9.86
N HIS A 41 17.95 -10.68 10.04
CA HIS A 41 17.77 -9.53 9.13
C HIS A 41 19.01 -8.60 9.06
N ARG A 42 20.00 -8.80 9.93
CA ARG A 42 21.29 -8.09 9.95
C ARG A 42 22.44 -8.86 9.28
N SER A 43 22.19 -10.08 8.79
CA SER A 43 23.23 -10.83 8.08
C SER A 43 23.46 -10.26 6.68
N SER A 44 24.69 -10.38 6.18
CA SER A 44 25.04 -9.92 4.83
C SER A 44 24.24 -10.65 3.75
N VAL A 45 23.92 -11.93 3.96
CA VAL A 45 23.11 -12.72 3.03
C VAL A 45 21.68 -12.18 2.95
N PHE A 46 21.06 -11.85 4.10
CA PHE A 46 19.72 -11.26 4.10
C PHE A 46 19.73 -9.83 3.52
N GLN A 47 20.79 -9.08 3.77
CA GLN A 47 20.95 -7.74 3.20
C GLN A 47 20.94 -7.79 1.67
N GLU A 48 21.65 -8.74 1.06
CA GLU A 48 21.63 -8.96 -0.40
C GLU A 48 20.21 -9.26 -0.91
N ILE A 49 19.45 -10.10 -0.18
CA ILE A 49 18.08 -10.45 -0.57
C ILE A 49 17.19 -9.19 -0.59
N ILE A 50 17.21 -8.39 0.47
CA ILE A 50 16.32 -7.24 0.59
C ILE A 50 16.71 -6.10 -0.37
N GLU A 51 18.00 -5.89 -0.61
CA GLU A 51 18.49 -4.91 -1.58
C GLU A 51 18.11 -5.31 -3.02
N THR A 52 18.23 -6.59 -3.36
CA THR A 52 17.78 -7.11 -4.66
C THR A 52 16.29 -6.94 -4.82
N ALA A 53 15.49 -7.29 -3.80
CA ALA A 53 14.04 -7.11 -3.84
C ALA A 53 13.64 -5.62 -3.99
N GLU A 54 14.34 -4.70 -3.35
CA GLU A 54 14.12 -3.27 -3.53
C GLU A 54 14.47 -2.83 -4.97
N ALA A 55 15.60 -3.27 -5.49
CA ALA A 55 16.01 -2.95 -6.85
C ALA A 55 15.02 -3.45 -7.89
N ASP A 56 14.55 -4.68 -7.75
CA ASP A 56 13.55 -5.28 -8.63
C ASP A 56 12.21 -4.52 -8.59
N ILE A 57 11.73 -4.13 -7.41
CA ILE A 57 10.50 -3.32 -7.26
C ILE A 57 10.69 -1.95 -7.91
N ARG A 58 11.85 -1.31 -7.72
CA ARG A 58 12.15 -0.01 -8.34
C ARG A 58 12.14 -0.10 -9.86
N ASP A 59 12.73 -1.15 -10.42
CA ASP A 59 12.78 -1.36 -11.87
C ASP A 59 11.37 -1.67 -12.42
N LEU A 60 10.67 -2.63 -11.83
CA LEU A 60 9.34 -3.06 -12.29
C LEU A 60 8.29 -1.94 -12.21
N MET A 61 8.34 -1.11 -11.18
CA MET A 61 7.38 -0.02 -10.96
C MET A 61 7.89 1.33 -11.46
N GLN A 62 9.09 1.40 -12.01
CA GLN A 62 9.75 2.64 -12.48
C GLN A 62 9.79 3.72 -11.39
N ILE A 63 10.17 3.32 -10.16
CA ILE A 63 10.18 4.21 -8.99
C ILE A 63 11.36 5.17 -9.07
N PRO A 64 11.13 6.51 -9.12
CA PRO A 64 12.20 7.50 -9.14
C PRO A 64 13.05 7.49 -7.86
N ASP A 65 14.32 7.93 -7.95
CA ASP A 65 15.28 7.91 -6.84
C ASP A 65 14.88 8.78 -5.64
N ASN A 66 14.03 9.79 -5.87
CA ASN A 66 13.51 10.65 -4.81
C ASN A 66 12.41 10.01 -3.94
N TYR A 67 12.00 8.76 -4.25
CA TYR A 67 11.07 7.96 -3.44
C TYR A 67 11.79 6.93 -2.61
N LYS A 68 11.23 6.61 -1.44
CA LYS A 68 11.69 5.52 -0.59
C LYS A 68 10.80 4.30 -0.74
N VAL A 69 11.42 3.12 -0.85
CA VAL A 69 10.74 1.83 -0.74
C VAL A 69 10.89 1.35 0.68
N LEU A 70 9.79 1.02 1.34
CA LEU A 70 9.76 0.57 2.72
C LEU A 70 9.09 -0.79 2.82
N PHE A 71 9.78 -1.76 3.40
CA PHE A 71 9.23 -3.07 3.72
C PHE A 71 8.71 -3.06 5.16
N LEU A 72 7.39 -2.90 5.32
CA LEU A 72 6.75 -2.75 6.62
C LEU A 72 5.91 -3.98 6.97
N GLN A 73 5.98 -4.39 8.22
CA GLN A 73 5.11 -5.44 8.76
C GLN A 73 3.69 -4.92 9.04
N GLY A 74 2.76 -5.83 9.38
CA GLY A 74 1.40 -5.50 9.82
C GLY A 74 0.39 -5.36 8.69
N GLY A 75 0.82 -5.48 7.43
CA GLY A 75 -0.03 -5.42 6.26
C GLY A 75 -0.82 -4.11 6.14
N ALA A 76 -1.85 -4.12 5.30
CA ALA A 76 -2.70 -2.95 5.06
C ALA A 76 -3.46 -2.48 6.32
N SER A 77 -3.82 -3.39 7.21
CA SER A 77 -4.55 -3.02 8.42
C SER A 77 -3.72 -2.13 9.36
N GLN A 78 -2.40 -2.34 9.43
CA GLN A 78 -1.53 -1.45 10.18
C GLN A 78 -1.36 -0.11 9.48
N GLN A 79 -1.36 -0.07 8.15
CA GLN A 79 -1.30 1.18 7.38
C GLN A 79 -2.52 2.07 7.63
N PHE A 80 -3.69 1.51 7.91
CA PHE A 80 -4.87 2.30 8.27
C PHE A 80 -4.64 3.16 9.52
N ALA A 81 -3.80 2.71 10.45
CA ALA A 81 -3.39 3.47 11.63
C ALA A 81 -2.15 4.34 11.35
N MET A 82 -1.13 3.80 10.65
CA MET A 82 0.14 4.50 10.45
C MET A 82 -0.01 5.75 9.59
N ILE A 83 -0.88 5.73 8.58
CA ILE A 83 -1.15 6.89 7.72
C ILE A 83 -1.67 8.08 8.55
N PRO A 84 -2.79 7.99 9.27
CA PRO A 84 -3.26 9.11 10.08
C PRO A 84 -2.27 9.49 11.19
N MET A 85 -1.60 8.55 11.83
CA MET A 85 -0.59 8.86 12.87
C MET A 85 0.53 9.76 12.35
N ASN A 86 0.94 9.59 11.08
CA ASN A 86 2.04 10.34 10.50
C ASN A 86 1.61 11.60 9.75
N LEU A 87 0.41 11.59 9.17
CA LEU A 87 -0.01 12.63 8.21
C LEU A 87 -1.07 13.59 8.76
N MET A 88 -1.95 13.18 9.68
CA MET A 88 -3.03 14.01 10.20
C MET A 88 -2.51 15.11 11.15
N LYS A 89 -1.84 16.12 10.61
CA LYS A 89 -1.30 17.27 11.35
C LYS A 89 -2.40 18.25 11.77
N ASN A 90 -3.30 18.60 10.85
CA ASN A 90 -4.48 19.44 11.10
C ASN A 90 -5.65 18.68 11.71
N LYS A 91 -5.50 17.34 11.84
CA LYS A 91 -6.53 16.44 12.34
C LYS A 91 -7.77 16.30 11.45
N VAL A 92 -7.64 16.57 10.16
CA VAL A 92 -8.72 16.44 9.16
C VAL A 92 -8.21 15.59 7.98
N ALA A 93 -9.03 14.63 7.53
CA ALA A 93 -8.74 13.85 6.33
C ALA A 93 -10.02 13.47 5.59
N ASP A 94 -9.95 13.44 4.27
CA ASP A 94 -11.06 13.08 3.39
C ASP A 94 -10.90 11.66 2.86
N TYR A 95 -12.01 10.92 2.80
CA TYR A 95 -12.02 9.53 2.38
C TYR A 95 -13.02 9.28 1.26
N ILE A 96 -12.60 8.53 0.23
CA ILE A 96 -13.49 7.99 -0.79
C ILE A 96 -13.72 6.51 -0.47
N VAL A 97 -14.96 6.19 -0.06
CA VAL A 97 -15.30 4.86 0.47
C VAL A 97 -15.99 4.02 -0.61
N THR A 98 -15.18 3.21 -1.31
CA THR A 98 -15.62 2.35 -2.42
C THR A 98 -15.59 0.85 -2.09
N GLY A 99 -15.40 0.51 -0.82
CA GLY A 99 -15.37 -0.88 -0.37
C GLY A 99 -15.10 -1.02 1.13
N GLN A 100 -15.11 -2.26 1.60
CA GLN A 100 -14.90 -2.56 3.02
C GLN A 100 -13.53 -2.15 3.53
N TRP A 101 -12.49 -2.19 2.69
CA TRP A 101 -11.14 -1.79 3.10
C TRP A 101 -11.06 -0.27 3.32
N ALA A 102 -11.62 0.53 2.39
CA ALA A 102 -11.72 1.97 2.56
C ALA A 102 -12.58 2.34 3.77
N LYS A 103 -13.70 1.64 4.00
CA LYS A 103 -14.56 1.84 5.18
C LYS A 103 -13.82 1.56 6.49
N LYS A 104 -13.03 0.47 6.54
CA LYS A 104 -12.21 0.15 7.71
C LYS A 104 -11.10 1.18 7.92
N ALA A 105 -10.48 1.66 6.85
CA ALA A 105 -9.46 2.69 6.93
C ALA A 105 -10.02 4.01 7.47
N ALA A 106 -11.17 4.46 6.97
CA ALA A 106 -11.86 5.64 7.46
C ALA A 106 -12.19 5.53 8.97
N LYS A 107 -12.78 4.39 9.38
CA LYS A 107 -13.08 4.13 10.78
C LYS A 107 -11.84 4.07 11.69
N GLU A 108 -10.70 3.61 11.20
CA GLU A 108 -9.47 3.64 11.96
C GLU A 108 -8.94 5.06 12.11
N ALA A 109 -9.02 5.87 11.05
CA ALA A 109 -8.57 7.26 11.05
C ALA A 109 -9.38 8.17 12.00
N GLU A 110 -10.65 7.88 12.23
CA GLU A 110 -11.50 8.59 13.22
C GLU A 110 -10.91 8.62 14.63
N LYS A 111 -10.01 7.69 14.96
CA LYS A 111 -9.31 7.67 16.25
C LYS A 111 -8.23 8.76 16.38
N TYR A 112 -7.82 9.33 15.26
CA TYR A 112 -6.72 10.28 15.18
C TYR A 112 -7.16 11.70 14.85
N GLY A 113 -8.33 11.87 14.25
CA GLY A 113 -8.87 13.16 13.85
C GLY A 113 -10.25 13.06 13.23
N GLU A 114 -10.68 14.13 12.60
CA GLU A 114 -11.95 14.22 11.88
C GLU A 114 -11.83 13.59 10.49
N VAL A 115 -12.81 12.78 10.11
CA VAL A 115 -12.83 12.07 8.84
C VAL A 115 -14.11 12.44 8.08
N HIS A 116 -13.93 13.00 6.88
CA HIS A 116 -15.04 13.28 5.99
C HIS A 116 -15.10 12.24 4.87
N VAL A 117 -16.26 11.61 4.71
CA VAL A 117 -16.51 10.72 3.57
C VAL A 117 -17.04 11.58 2.42
N VAL A 118 -16.15 11.99 1.52
CA VAL A 118 -16.46 12.91 0.42
C VAL A 118 -17.13 12.23 -0.78
N ALA A 119 -16.99 10.91 -0.90
CA ALA A 119 -17.72 10.09 -1.86
C ALA A 119 -17.82 8.64 -1.35
N SER A 120 -18.94 7.97 -1.69
CA SER A 120 -19.13 6.56 -1.35
C SER A 120 -20.02 5.87 -2.38
N SER A 121 -19.80 4.56 -2.57
CA SER A 121 -20.68 3.68 -3.34
C SER A 121 -21.38 2.64 -2.46
N GLU A 122 -21.48 2.90 -1.16
CA GLU A 122 -22.15 2.02 -0.20
C GLU A 122 -23.66 1.84 -0.49
N ASP A 123 -24.29 2.85 -1.10
CA ASP A 123 -25.70 2.84 -1.52
C ASP A 123 -26.08 1.65 -2.42
N LYS A 124 -25.12 1.19 -3.24
CA LYS A 124 -25.28 0.01 -4.11
C LYS A 124 -24.29 -1.11 -3.75
N THR A 125 -24.00 -1.27 -2.49
CA THR A 125 -23.14 -2.33 -1.97
C THR A 125 -21.76 -2.34 -2.66
N PHE A 126 -21.20 -1.15 -2.92
CA PHE A 126 -19.89 -0.95 -3.55
C PHE A 126 -19.72 -1.58 -4.96
N SER A 127 -20.83 -1.68 -5.71
CA SER A 127 -20.83 -2.30 -7.05
C SER A 127 -20.35 -1.36 -8.17
N TYR A 128 -20.00 -0.13 -7.85
CA TYR A 128 -19.50 0.87 -8.80
C TYR A 128 -18.45 1.78 -8.15
N ILE A 129 -17.73 2.52 -8.98
CA ILE A 129 -16.86 3.61 -8.54
C ILE A 129 -17.61 4.93 -8.78
N PRO A 130 -17.77 5.79 -7.76
CA PRO A 130 -18.43 7.09 -7.92
C PRO A 130 -17.63 8.00 -8.86
N ASP A 131 -18.30 8.94 -9.49
CA ASP A 131 -17.62 10.01 -10.20
C ASP A 131 -16.92 10.92 -9.17
N CYS A 132 -15.62 11.10 -9.36
CA CYS A 132 -14.76 11.86 -8.46
C CYS A 132 -14.22 13.15 -9.12
N SER A 133 -14.80 13.59 -10.28
CA SER A 133 -14.31 14.75 -11.01
C SER A 133 -14.53 16.07 -10.29
N ASP A 134 -15.62 16.19 -9.52
CA ASP A 134 -16.06 17.43 -8.86
C ASP A 134 -16.26 17.23 -7.34
N LEU A 135 -15.33 16.54 -6.67
CA LEU A 135 -15.39 16.35 -5.23
C LEU A 135 -15.10 17.64 -4.46
N GLU A 136 -15.95 17.95 -3.51
CA GLU A 136 -15.69 18.96 -2.50
C GLU A 136 -14.73 18.43 -1.45
N ILE A 137 -13.44 18.69 -1.65
CA ILE A 137 -12.37 18.31 -0.73
C ILE A 137 -12.21 19.40 0.33
N SER A 138 -12.10 19.00 1.61
CA SER A 138 -11.89 19.92 2.72
C SER A 138 -10.62 20.75 2.54
N GLU A 139 -10.69 22.07 2.78
CA GLU A 139 -9.54 22.98 2.57
C GLU A 139 -8.38 22.66 3.52
N ASP A 140 -8.67 22.20 4.71
CA ASP A 140 -7.75 21.84 5.78
C ASP A 140 -7.41 20.33 5.85
N ALA A 141 -7.92 19.53 4.90
CA ALA A 141 -7.59 18.10 4.87
C ALA A 141 -6.08 17.87 4.66
N ASP A 142 -5.49 17.09 5.56
CA ASP A 142 -4.09 16.71 5.48
C ASP A 142 -3.81 15.76 4.31
N TYR A 143 -4.81 14.92 3.97
CA TYR A 143 -4.74 14.01 2.82
C TYR A 143 -6.14 13.56 2.38
N VAL A 144 -6.20 13.00 1.18
CA VAL A 144 -7.37 12.27 0.66
C VAL A 144 -7.00 10.80 0.50
N TYR A 145 -7.83 9.92 1.02
CA TYR A 145 -7.61 8.46 0.98
C TYR A 145 -8.50 7.79 -0.06
N ILE A 146 -7.91 6.90 -0.84
CA ILE A 146 -8.63 5.99 -1.75
C ILE A 146 -8.15 4.55 -1.59
N CYS A 147 -9.01 3.59 -1.90
CA CYS A 147 -8.66 2.20 -2.15
C CYS A 147 -8.85 1.93 -3.64
N GLU A 148 -7.77 1.92 -4.41
CA GLU A 148 -7.84 1.81 -5.87
C GLU A 148 -8.53 0.53 -6.33
N ASN A 149 -8.23 -0.59 -5.67
CA ASN A 149 -8.71 -1.91 -6.06
C ASN A 149 -9.50 -2.58 -4.93
N ASN A 150 -10.81 -2.66 -5.11
CA ASN A 150 -11.72 -3.25 -4.15
C ASN A 150 -11.88 -4.75 -4.42
N THR A 151 -10.97 -5.55 -3.90
CA THR A 151 -10.85 -7.00 -4.18
C THR A 151 -12.10 -7.81 -3.85
N ILE A 152 -12.88 -7.41 -2.84
CA ILE A 152 -14.11 -8.10 -2.44
C ILE A 152 -15.23 -7.88 -3.47
N TYR A 153 -15.34 -6.66 -4.01
CA TYR A 153 -16.45 -6.24 -4.87
C TYR A 153 -16.09 -6.26 -6.36
N GLY A 154 -14.82 -6.47 -6.70
CA GLY A 154 -14.33 -6.50 -8.08
C GLY A 154 -14.38 -5.15 -8.79
N THR A 155 -14.44 -4.05 -8.04
CA THR A 155 -14.40 -2.69 -8.59
C THR A 155 -13.00 -2.10 -8.47
N LYS A 156 -12.61 -1.31 -9.48
CA LYS A 156 -11.29 -0.66 -9.53
C LYS A 156 -11.40 0.72 -10.17
N PHE A 157 -10.67 1.69 -9.62
CA PHE A 157 -10.45 2.96 -10.32
C PHE A 157 -9.65 2.72 -11.59
N LYS A 158 -10.14 3.18 -12.76
CA LYS A 158 -9.45 3.03 -14.05
C LYS A 158 -8.56 4.22 -14.35
N ASP A 159 -9.09 5.42 -14.12
CA ASP A 159 -8.39 6.68 -14.31
C ASP A 159 -8.72 7.57 -13.12
N PHE A 160 -7.73 7.90 -12.34
CA PHE A 160 -7.87 8.83 -11.24
C PHE A 160 -7.27 10.18 -11.66
N ARG A 161 -8.11 11.10 -12.09
CA ARG A 161 -7.67 12.48 -12.39
C ARG A 161 -7.66 13.29 -11.11
N ILE A 162 -6.49 13.45 -10.55
CA ILE A 162 -6.24 14.20 -9.33
C ILE A 162 -6.33 15.71 -9.62
N GLN A 163 -7.07 16.45 -8.82
CA GLN A 163 -6.92 17.91 -8.78
C GLN A 163 -5.50 18.24 -8.33
N LYS A 164 -4.75 19.00 -9.17
CA LYS A 164 -3.36 19.38 -8.87
C LYS A 164 -3.27 20.13 -7.55
N GLY A 165 -2.35 19.70 -6.68
CA GLY A 165 -1.93 20.46 -5.51
C GLY A 165 -2.34 19.91 -4.15
N ARG A 166 -2.94 18.72 -4.06
CA ARG A 166 -3.31 18.07 -2.78
C ARG A 166 -2.59 16.75 -2.59
N HIS A 167 -2.37 16.36 -1.33
CA HIS A 167 -1.77 15.08 -0.97
C HIS A 167 -2.81 13.97 -1.03
N TRP A 168 -2.56 12.95 -1.82
CA TRP A 168 -3.44 11.78 -1.94
C TRP A 168 -2.75 10.54 -1.40
N TRP A 169 -3.50 9.69 -0.71
CA TRP A 169 -3.05 8.37 -0.34
C TRP A 169 -3.82 7.32 -1.11
N GLN A 170 -3.10 6.62 -1.95
CA GLN A 170 -3.63 5.55 -2.76
C GLN A 170 -3.21 4.21 -2.18
N MET A 171 -4.17 3.37 -1.82
CA MET A 171 -3.92 1.98 -1.51
C MET A 171 -4.35 1.12 -2.70
N CYS A 172 -3.37 0.66 -3.48
CA CYS A 172 -3.61 -0.14 -4.70
C CYS A 172 -3.96 -1.59 -4.40
N HIS A 173 -3.38 -2.14 -3.36
CA HIS A 173 -3.58 -3.53 -2.91
C HIS A 173 -3.24 -3.58 -1.43
N PRO A 174 -3.76 -4.57 -0.64
CA PRO A 174 -3.35 -4.71 0.76
C PRO A 174 -1.83 -4.77 0.99
N ALA A 175 -1.03 -5.03 -0.04
CA ALA A 175 0.43 -5.12 0.03
C ALA A 175 1.18 -3.86 -0.43
N PHE A 176 0.53 -2.92 -1.15
CA PHE A 176 1.24 -1.77 -1.73
C PHE A 176 0.46 -0.50 -1.49
N CYS A 177 1.06 0.44 -0.75
CA CYS A 177 0.66 1.83 -0.74
C CYS A 177 1.58 2.55 -1.72
N SER A 178 1.05 3.04 -2.84
CA SER A 178 1.79 3.83 -3.79
C SER A 178 1.16 5.20 -3.91
N GLU A 179 1.86 6.22 -3.42
CA GLU A 179 1.70 7.58 -3.88
C GLU A 179 3.03 8.31 -3.81
N PRO A 180 3.27 9.18 -4.80
CA PRO A 180 4.37 10.10 -4.73
C PRO A 180 4.13 11.11 -3.59
N VAL A 181 4.68 10.83 -2.42
CA VAL A 181 4.86 11.89 -1.44
C VAL A 181 5.89 12.83 -2.05
N ASP A 182 5.49 14.04 -2.43
CA ASP A 182 6.43 15.08 -2.81
C ASP A 182 7.26 15.45 -1.56
N VAL A 183 8.33 14.68 -1.34
CA VAL A 183 9.25 14.87 -0.22
C VAL A 183 9.99 16.21 -0.30
N SER A 184 9.91 16.94 -1.42
CA SER A 184 10.48 18.29 -1.53
C SER A 184 9.82 19.30 -0.59
N LYS A 185 8.59 19.01 -0.12
CA LYS A 185 7.86 19.84 0.85
C LYS A 185 8.13 19.49 2.31
N TYR A 186 8.73 18.33 2.59
CA TYR A 186 9.18 17.95 3.93
C TYR A 186 10.68 18.22 4.06
N GLY A 187 11.04 19.52 3.85
CA GLY A 187 12.40 19.97 4.00
C GLY A 187 12.99 19.61 5.35
N ASP A 188 14.25 19.13 5.31
CA ASP A 188 15.26 19.04 6.38
C ASP A 188 14.96 18.23 7.67
N ASP A 189 13.73 17.95 8.05
CA ASP A 189 13.44 17.25 9.31
C ASP A 189 13.72 15.74 9.26
N LEU A 190 13.72 15.12 8.09
CA LEU A 190 14.05 13.69 7.94
C LEU A 190 15.56 13.41 7.84
N ARG A 191 16.40 14.42 7.69
CA ARG A 191 17.87 14.26 7.66
C ARG A 191 18.53 14.28 9.02
N ARG A 192 17.79 14.55 10.11
CA ARG A 192 18.33 14.67 11.45
C ARG A 192 18.12 13.44 12.35
N SER A 193 17.57 12.36 11.81
CA SER A 193 17.32 11.11 12.56
C SER A 193 18.07 9.89 12.00
N SER A 194 19.23 10.09 11.39
CA SER A 194 20.18 9.02 11.06
C SER A 194 21.39 9.04 11.99
#